data_15ccee81994c6137277f22eeb52ee034
#
_entry.id   15ccee81994c6137277f22eeb52ee034
#
_cell.length_a   1.000
_cell.length_b   1.000
_cell.length_c   1.000
_cell.angle_alpha   90.00
_cell.angle_beta   90.00
_cell.angle_gamma   90.00
#
_symmetry.space_group_name_H-M   'P 1'
#
loop_
_entity.id
_entity.type
_entity.pdbx_description
1 polymer ?
#
loop_
_entity_poly.entity_id
_entity_poly.type
_entity_poly.pdbx_seq_one_letter_code
_entity_poly.pdbx_strand_id
1 'polypeptide(L)'
;AASDVYKRQQYTDKDNKLQYVHQTSWGMTTRLIGAVIMVHGDDSGLVLPPRIAPTQVMVIPIQQHKEGVLEKAEELKTRLAASGIRVKSDDSEKSPGFKFSEQEMRGIPIRIEIGPKDIQAGQCVLVRRDTREKTVVALEDLEAKTTELLETIQSEMFARAKAHRDAHIYDAHNYTEFTEIVNTKPGFIRGMWCGDQ
;
A
#
# COMPACT_ATOMS: atom_id res chain seq x y z
N ALA A 1 21.45 -17.65 -12.19
CA ALA A 1 21.43 -16.85 -10.95
C ALA A 1 22.78 -16.97 -10.26
N ALA A 2 23.19 -15.97 -9.44
CA ALA A 2 24.51 -15.98 -8.77
C ALA A 2 24.78 -17.23 -7.91
N SER A 3 23.73 -17.88 -7.39
CA SER A 3 23.84 -19.13 -6.64
C SER A 3 24.33 -20.32 -7.48
N ASP A 4 24.09 -20.34 -8.77
CA ASP A 4 24.48 -21.44 -9.66
C ASP A 4 25.96 -21.37 -9.94
N VAL A 5 26.48 -20.17 -10.16
CA VAL A 5 27.91 -19.91 -10.34
C VAL A 5 28.66 -20.25 -9.05
N TYR A 6 28.15 -19.86 -7.90
CA TYR A 6 28.76 -20.09 -6.60
C TYR A 6 28.79 -21.57 -6.22
N LYS A 7 27.69 -22.31 -6.42
CA LYS A 7 27.60 -23.75 -6.09
C LYS A 7 28.19 -24.66 -7.18
N ARG A 8 28.42 -24.15 -8.39
CA ARG A 8 28.92 -24.88 -9.54
C ARG A 8 28.21 -26.22 -9.79
N GLN A 9 26.89 -26.26 -9.58
CA GLN A 9 26.09 -27.45 -9.78
C GLN A 9 25.99 -27.75 -11.27
N GLN A 10 26.26 -28.99 -11.66
CA GLN A 10 26.20 -29.44 -13.03
C GLN A 10 25.36 -30.72 -13.12
N TYR A 11 24.80 -30.95 -14.29
CA TYR A 11 24.08 -32.18 -14.65
C TYR A 11 24.60 -32.66 -16.02
N THR A 12 24.46 -33.95 -16.27
CA THR A 12 24.76 -34.53 -17.57
C THR A 12 23.52 -34.44 -18.45
N ASP A 13 23.60 -33.76 -19.59
CA ASP A 13 22.52 -33.64 -20.55
C ASP A 13 22.31 -34.91 -21.38
N LYS A 14 21.30 -34.90 -22.27
CA LYS A 14 20.98 -36.00 -23.17
C LYS A 14 22.10 -36.36 -24.14
N ASP A 15 23.03 -35.47 -24.39
CA ASP A 15 24.20 -35.66 -25.28
C ASP A 15 25.46 -36.04 -24.47
N ASN A 16 25.30 -36.45 -23.22
CA ASN A 16 26.33 -36.86 -22.28
C ASN A 16 27.37 -35.76 -21.98
N LYS A 17 26.94 -34.48 -22.06
CA LYS A 17 27.77 -33.33 -21.75
C LYS A 17 27.38 -32.73 -20.40
N LEU A 18 28.37 -32.26 -19.65
CA LEU A 18 28.13 -31.51 -18.41
C LEU A 18 27.63 -30.12 -18.72
N GLN A 19 26.49 -29.78 -18.18
CA GLN A 19 25.81 -28.49 -18.29
C GLN A 19 25.57 -27.91 -16.90
N TYR A 20 25.56 -26.58 -16.80
CA TYR A 20 25.14 -25.88 -15.58
C TYR A 20 23.63 -25.85 -15.49
N VAL A 21 23.10 -26.03 -14.28
CA VAL A 21 21.66 -25.94 -14.03
C VAL A 21 21.18 -24.50 -14.11
N HIS A 22 20.01 -24.29 -14.70
CA HIS A 22 19.31 -23.01 -14.60
C HIS A 22 18.40 -23.05 -13.37
N GLN A 23 18.61 -22.12 -12.46
CA GLN A 23 17.81 -22.04 -11.23
C GLN A 23 17.15 -20.68 -11.10
N THR A 24 15.97 -20.68 -10.52
CA THR A 24 15.31 -19.47 -10.03
C THR A 24 15.21 -19.57 -8.51
N SER A 25 15.52 -18.49 -7.82
CA SER A 25 15.41 -18.41 -6.36
C SER A 25 14.58 -17.22 -5.97
N TRP A 26 13.57 -17.46 -5.16
CA TRP A 26 12.68 -16.45 -4.64
C TRP A 26 12.89 -16.34 -3.13
N GLY A 27 13.14 -15.14 -2.66
CA GLY A 27 13.28 -14.86 -1.24
C GLY A 27 12.52 -13.61 -0.87
N MET A 28 11.69 -13.70 0.16
CA MET A 28 11.00 -12.57 0.76
C MET A 28 11.22 -12.60 2.27
N THR A 29 11.50 -11.45 2.85
CA THR A 29 11.69 -11.31 4.29
C THR A 29 10.83 -10.18 4.85
N THR A 30 10.71 -10.12 6.16
CA THR A 30 10.02 -9.02 6.88
C THR A 30 10.61 -7.63 6.61
N ARG A 31 11.81 -7.53 6.03
CA ARG A 31 12.39 -6.25 5.57
C ARG A 31 11.52 -5.52 4.54
N LEU A 32 10.69 -6.24 3.78
CA LEU A 32 9.74 -5.60 2.86
C LEU A 32 8.70 -4.73 3.57
N ILE A 33 8.38 -5.00 4.83
CA ILE A 33 7.52 -4.12 5.65
C ILE A 33 8.21 -2.76 5.80
N GLY A 34 9.52 -2.75 6.13
CA GLY A 34 10.31 -1.52 6.20
C GLY A 34 10.34 -0.77 4.86
N ALA A 35 10.46 -1.48 3.74
CA ALA A 35 10.42 -0.87 2.41
C ALA A 35 9.07 -0.17 2.12
N VAL A 36 7.95 -0.81 2.47
CA VAL A 36 6.61 -0.19 2.33
C VAL A 36 6.49 1.08 3.17
N ILE A 37 7.01 1.06 4.41
CA ILE A 37 7.00 2.23 5.29
C ILE A 37 7.81 3.37 4.69
N MET A 38 9.03 3.10 4.23
CA MET A 38 9.92 4.12 3.66
C MET A 38 9.40 4.70 2.35
N VAL A 39 8.70 3.91 1.54
CA VAL A 39 8.20 4.36 0.22
C VAL A 39 6.89 5.14 0.34
N HIS A 40 6.02 4.78 1.27
CA HIS A 40 4.65 5.30 1.32
C HIS A 40 4.30 6.04 2.61
N GLY A 41 5.03 5.82 3.71
CA GLY A 41 4.76 6.48 4.99
C GLY A 41 4.95 7.99 4.93
N ASP A 42 4.28 8.70 5.84
CA ASP A 42 4.41 10.13 6.06
C ASP A 42 4.57 10.46 7.55
N ASP A 43 4.68 11.74 7.90
CA ASP A 43 4.85 12.20 9.28
C ASP A 43 3.67 11.85 10.21
N SER A 44 2.51 11.49 9.65
CA SER A 44 1.33 11.05 10.41
C SER A 44 1.29 9.54 10.65
N GLY A 45 2.19 8.77 10.02
CA GLY A 45 2.31 7.33 10.21
C GLY A 45 2.32 6.51 8.92
N LEU A 46 1.76 5.32 9.00
CA LEU A 46 1.70 4.39 7.87
C LEU A 46 0.74 4.89 6.77
N VAL A 47 1.08 4.59 5.52
CA VAL A 47 0.17 4.68 4.37
C VAL A 47 0.22 3.33 3.66
N LEU A 48 -0.76 2.48 3.88
CA LEU A 48 -0.74 1.11 3.38
C LEU A 48 -1.45 1.01 2.03
N PRO A 49 -0.79 0.43 1.02
CA PRO A 49 -1.48 0.08 -0.22
C PRO A 49 -2.67 -0.84 0.04
N PRO A 50 -3.85 -0.58 -0.54
CA PRO A 50 -5.07 -1.33 -0.26
C PRO A 50 -4.94 -2.85 -0.37
N ARG A 51 -4.17 -3.36 -1.33
CA ARG A 51 -4.02 -4.81 -1.55
C ARG A 51 -3.35 -5.53 -0.38
N ILE A 52 -2.44 -4.87 0.33
CA ILE A 52 -1.70 -5.46 1.46
C ILE A 52 -2.21 -4.99 2.83
N ALA A 53 -3.07 -3.98 2.90
CA ALA A 53 -3.61 -3.48 4.15
C ALA A 53 -4.45 -4.55 4.87
N PRO A 54 -4.14 -4.92 6.13
CA PRO A 54 -4.94 -5.90 6.88
C PRO A 54 -6.38 -5.45 7.10
N THR A 55 -6.59 -4.14 7.20
CA THR A 55 -7.89 -3.48 7.21
C THR A 55 -7.88 -2.43 6.10
N GLN A 56 -8.80 -2.53 5.15
CA GLN A 56 -8.91 -1.60 4.02
C GLN A 56 -9.77 -0.40 4.35
N VAL A 57 -10.78 -0.63 5.18
CA VAL A 57 -11.78 0.37 5.53
C VAL A 57 -12.04 0.36 7.04
N MET A 58 -12.08 1.54 7.65
CA MET A 58 -12.51 1.71 9.03
C MET A 58 -13.78 2.55 9.08
N VAL A 59 -14.86 2.00 9.62
CA VAL A 59 -16.09 2.75 9.85
C VAL A 59 -16.02 3.41 11.22
N ILE A 60 -16.18 4.73 11.26
CA ILE A 60 -16.15 5.52 12.50
C ILE A 60 -17.50 6.20 12.73
N PRO A 61 -18.29 5.71 13.70
CA PRO A 61 -19.50 6.36 14.09
C PRO A 61 -19.21 7.69 14.81
N ILE A 62 -19.80 8.77 14.32
CA ILE A 62 -19.73 10.11 14.92
C ILE A 62 -20.93 10.33 15.80
N GLN A 63 -20.73 10.77 17.04
CA GLN A 63 -21.78 10.89 18.05
C GLN A 63 -22.51 9.55 18.28
N GLN A 64 -21.75 8.50 18.48
CA GLN A 64 -22.23 7.11 18.62
C GLN A 64 -23.26 6.90 19.76
N HIS A 65 -23.34 7.83 20.72
CA HIS A 65 -24.34 7.82 21.80
C HIS A 65 -25.78 8.13 21.32
N LYS A 66 -25.93 8.64 20.08
CA LYS A 66 -27.24 8.86 19.50
C LYS A 66 -27.81 7.58 18.93
N GLU A 67 -29.13 7.43 19.09
CA GLU A 67 -29.89 6.29 18.61
C GLU A 67 -29.69 6.05 17.09
N GLY A 68 -29.52 4.80 16.70
CA GLY A 68 -29.39 4.38 15.32
C GLY A 68 -27.99 4.53 14.70
N VAL A 69 -27.04 5.20 15.35
CA VAL A 69 -25.71 5.46 14.75
C VAL A 69 -24.82 4.22 14.79
N LEU A 70 -24.79 3.50 15.89
CA LEU A 70 -24.00 2.25 16.01
C LEU A 70 -24.58 1.15 15.14
N GLU A 71 -25.90 1.00 15.13
CA GLU A 71 -26.60 0.02 14.30
C GLU A 71 -26.31 0.27 12.81
N LYS A 72 -26.31 1.54 12.40
CA LYS A 72 -26.00 1.89 11.01
C LYS A 72 -24.53 1.64 10.67
N ALA A 73 -23.62 1.95 11.57
CA ALA A 73 -22.20 1.65 11.37
C ALA A 73 -21.95 0.14 11.21
N GLU A 74 -22.61 -0.69 12.00
CA GLU A 74 -22.50 -2.15 11.91
C GLU A 74 -23.16 -2.71 10.64
N GLU A 75 -24.28 -2.13 10.21
CA GLU A 75 -24.91 -2.44 8.91
C GLU A 75 -23.92 -2.17 7.77
N LEU A 76 -23.32 -0.96 7.72
CA LEU A 76 -22.36 -0.61 6.66
C LEU A 76 -21.14 -1.53 6.66
N LYS A 77 -20.62 -1.84 7.83
CA LYS A 77 -19.51 -2.82 7.98
C LYS A 77 -19.91 -4.18 7.40
N THR A 78 -21.10 -4.67 7.73
CA THR A 78 -21.58 -5.97 7.24
C THR A 78 -21.73 -5.97 5.72
N ARG A 79 -22.30 -4.91 5.13
CA ARG A 79 -22.46 -4.75 3.69
C ARG A 79 -21.10 -4.74 2.96
N LEU A 80 -20.15 -3.95 3.45
CA LEU A 80 -18.81 -3.87 2.89
C LEU A 80 -18.05 -5.22 3.01
N ALA A 81 -18.19 -5.91 4.15
CA ALA A 81 -17.60 -7.24 4.33
C ALA A 81 -18.19 -8.27 3.35
N ALA A 82 -19.49 -8.23 3.10
CA ALA A 82 -20.17 -9.09 2.12
C ALA A 82 -19.64 -8.85 0.69
N SER A 83 -19.17 -7.63 0.39
CA SER A 83 -18.53 -7.28 -0.89
C SER A 83 -17.03 -7.67 -0.95
N GLY A 84 -16.51 -8.41 0.04
CA GLY A 84 -15.12 -8.88 0.09
C GLY A 84 -14.10 -7.85 0.59
N ILE A 85 -14.54 -6.71 1.12
CA ILE A 85 -13.68 -5.67 1.67
C ILE A 85 -13.31 -6.01 3.11
N ARG A 86 -12.02 -5.89 3.47
CA ARG A 86 -11.52 -6.06 4.84
C ARG A 86 -11.86 -4.81 5.66
N VAL A 87 -12.98 -4.84 6.34
CA VAL A 87 -13.54 -3.70 7.08
C VAL A 87 -13.60 -3.95 8.58
N LYS A 88 -13.40 -2.90 9.36
CA LYS A 88 -13.62 -2.85 10.81
C LYS A 88 -14.41 -1.61 11.19
N SER A 89 -15.03 -1.61 12.37
CA SER A 89 -15.64 -0.44 13.00
C SER A 89 -14.86 -0.05 14.26
N ASP A 90 -14.81 1.24 14.56
CA ASP A 90 -14.25 1.77 15.81
C ASP A 90 -15.38 2.37 16.65
N ASP A 91 -15.96 1.54 17.49
CA ASP A 91 -17.03 1.87 18.43
C ASP A 91 -16.52 2.28 19.82
N SER A 92 -15.21 2.49 19.99
CA SER A 92 -14.61 2.93 21.25
C SER A 92 -15.19 4.27 21.70
N GLU A 93 -15.12 4.56 23.02
CA GLU A 93 -15.60 5.83 23.58
C GLU A 93 -14.63 7.01 23.37
N LYS A 94 -13.55 6.81 22.62
CA LYS A 94 -12.57 7.84 22.29
C LYS A 94 -13.19 8.97 21.49
N SER A 95 -12.62 10.17 21.59
CA SER A 95 -13.06 11.31 20.79
C SER A 95 -12.86 11.06 19.27
N PRO A 96 -13.69 11.62 18.39
CA PRO A 96 -13.53 11.44 16.95
C PRO A 96 -12.14 11.82 16.45
N GLY A 97 -11.55 12.92 16.93
CA GLY A 97 -10.19 13.33 16.55
C GLY A 97 -9.14 12.30 16.92
N PHE A 98 -9.25 11.66 18.10
CA PHE A 98 -8.35 10.58 18.48
C PHE A 98 -8.50 9.36 17.56
N LYS A 99 -9.73 8.93 17.27
CA LYS A 99 -10.01 7.84 16.34
C LYS A 99 -9.39 8.12 14.96
N PHE A 100 -9.54 9.34 14.46
CA PHE A 100 -8.96 9.74 13.17
C PHE A 100 -7.45 9.62 13.15
N SER A 101 -6.78 10.20 14.16
CA SER A 101 -5.32 10.13 14.29
C SER A 101 -4.81 8.68 14.43
N GLU A 102 -5.51 7.84 15.20
CA GLU A 102 -5.15 6.43 15.36
C GLU A 102 -5.25 5.67 14.02
N GLN A 103 -6.30 5.91 13.22
CA GLN A 103 -6.45 5.27 11.92
C GLN A 103 -5.43 5.80 10.90
N GLU A 104 -5.10 7.08 10.94
CA GLU A 104 -4.04 7.67 10.13
C GLU A 104 -2.67 7.06 10.47
N MET A 105 -2.35 6.94 11.76
CA MET A 105 -1.10 6.31 12.22
C MET A 105 -1.00 4.84 11.76
N ARG A 106 -2.12 4.10 11.80
CA ARG A 106 -2.19 2.70 11.35
C ARG A 106 -2.16 2.54 9.83
N GLY A 107 -2.33 3.61 9.07
CA GLY A 107 -2.29 3.62 7.60
C GLY A 107 -3.46 2.94 6.93
N ILE A 108 -4.65 2.96 7.53
CA ILE A 108 -5.85 2.36 6.94
C ILE A 108 -6.26 3.17 5.71
N PRO A 109 -6.39 2.55 4.52
CA PRO A 109 -6.58 3.26 3.26
C PRO A 109 -7.79 4.18 3.20
N ILE A 110 -8.92 3.74 3.75
CA ILE A 110 -10.17 4.51 3.74
C ILE A 110 -10.77 4.54 5.15
N ARG A 111 -11.16 5.72 5.58
CA ARG A 111 -12.00 5.95 6.75
C ARG A 111 -13.40 6.36 6.29
N ILE A 112 -14.44 5.73 6.84
CA ILE A 112 -15.84 6.12 6.63
C ILE A 112 -16.33 6.81 7.88
N GLU A 113 -16.71 8.07 7.76
CA GLU A 113 -17.32 8.86 8.82
C GLU A 113 -18.85 8.83 8.63
N ILE A 114 -19.58 8.45 9.66
CA ILE A 114 -21.05 8.43 9.64
C ILE A 114 -21.62 8.95 10.94
N GLY A 115 -22.48 9.95 10.84
CA GLY A 115 -23.16 10.56 11.97
C GLY A 115 -24.67 10.70 11.74
N PRO A 116 -25.41 11.22 12.73
CA PRO A 116 -26.88 11.34 12.63
C PRO A 116 -27.37 12.16 11.43
N LYS A 117 -26.63 13.22 11.08
CA LYS A 117 -26.96 14.07 9.91
C LYS A 117 -26.75 13.31 8.60
N ASP A 118 -25.69 12.51 8.54
CA ASP A 118 -25.35 11.72 7.36
C ASP A 118 -26.40 10.63 7.14
N ILE A 119 -26.82 9.97 8.22
CA ILE A 119 -27.90 8.96 8.18
C ILE A 119 -29.19 9.57 7.67
N GLN A 120 -29.58 10.74 8.18
CA GLN A 120 -30.81 11.44 7.74
C GLN A 120 -30.74 11.85 6.26
N ALA A 121 -29.55 12.21 5.78
CA ALA A 121 -29.33 12.58 4.38
C ALA A 121 -29.10 11.36 3.47
N GLY A 122 -29.07 10.13 4.01
CA GLY A 122 -28.82 8.91 3.23
C GLY A 122 -27.41 8.83 2.64
N GLN A 123 -26.41 9.42 3.32
CA GLN A 123 -25.04 9.52 2.83
C GLN A 123 -24.01 9.19 3.91
N CYS A 124 -22.74 9.07 3.53
CA CYS A 124 -21.59 9.00 4.43
C CYS A 124 -20.40 9.73 3.81
N VAL A 125 -19.34 9.94 4.60
CA VAL A 125 -18.12 10.59 4.11
C VAL A 125 -16.99 9.58 4.06
N LEU A 126 -16.41 9.35 2.87
CA LEU A 126 -15.19 8.59 2.67
C LEU A 126 -13.99 9.52 2.74
N VAL A 127 -12.98 9.14 3.51
CA VAL A 127 -11.74 9.91 3.64
C VAL A 127 -10.56 9.01 3.27
N ARG A 128 -9.79 9.44 2.29
CA ARG A 128 -8.55 8.76 1.86
C ARG A 128 -7.43 9.02 2.86
N ARG A 129 -6.62 7.99 3.14
CA ARG A 129 -5.44 8.14 4.00
C ARG A 129 -4.29 8.86 3.29
N ASP A 130 -4.08 8.58 2.02
CA ASP A 130 -2.90 9.02 1.26
C ASP A 130 -2.97 10.49 0.79
N THR A 131 -4.17 11.02 0.51
CA THR A 131 -4.38 12.40 0.07
C THR A 131 -5.16 13.24 1.07
N ARG A 132 -5.82 12.60 2.04
CA ARG A 132 -6.77 13.19 3.00
C ARG A 132 -8.01 13.81 2.35
N GLU A 133 -8.23 13.49 1.10
CA GLU A 133 -9.42 13.92 0.37
C GLU A 133 -10.68 13.32 0.98
N LYS A 134 -11.74 14.14 1.07
CA LYS A 134 -13.06 13.76 1.58
C LYS A 134 -14.06 13.73 0.44
N THR A 135 -14.77 12.63 0.31
CA THR A 135 -15.83 12.45 -0.68
C THR A 135 -17.13 12.06 0.00
N VAL A 136 -18.20 12.78 -0.26
CA VAL A 136 -19.54 12.42 0.19
C VAL A 136 -20.14 11.42 -0.78
N VAL A 137 -20.64 10.31 -0.25
CA VAL A 137 -21.19 9.20 -1.04
C VAL A 137 -22.55 8.80 -0.52
N ALA A 138 -23.52 8.56 -1.42
CA ALA A 138 -24.81 8.02 -1.06
C ALA A 138 -24.66 6.59 -0.51
N LEU A 139 -25.44 6.25 0.51
CA LEU A 139 -25.37 4.93 1.16
C LEU A 139 -25.74 3.78 0.22
N GLU A 140 -26.50 4.04 -0.83
CA GLU A 140 -26.85 3.07 -1.86
C GLU A 140 -25.68 2.71 -2.77
N ASP A 141 -24.74 3.64 -3.00
CA ASP A 141 -23.57 3.48 -3.87
C ASP A 141 -22.29 3.08 -3.09
N LEU A 142 -22.41 2.89 -1.78
CA LEU A 142 -21.25 2.77 -0.89
C LEU A 142 -20.26 1.69 -1.31
N GLU A 143 -20.73 0.48 -1.60
CA GLU A 143 -19.88 -0.66 -1.95
C GLU A 143 -19.14 -0.43 -3.28
N ALA A 144 -19.86 0.06 -4.29
CA ALA A 144 -19.29 0.34 -5.60
C ALA A 144 -18.25 1.44 -5.51
N LYS A 145 -18.55 2.55 -4.83
CA LYS A 145 -17.65 3.69 -4.64
C LYS A 145 -16.45 3.36 -3.78
N THR A 146 -16.62 2.54 -2.74
CA THR A 146 -15.50 2.09 -1.90
C THR A 146 -14.56 1.20 -2.69
N THR A 147 -15.07 0.28 -3.48
CA THR A 147 -14.25 -0.61 -4.33
C THR A 147 -13.48 0.19 -5.38
N GLU A 148 -14.15 1.10 -6.10
CA GLU A 148 -13.53 2.00 -7.06
C GLU A 148 -12.41 2.83 -6.42
N LEU A 149 -12.66 3.38 -5.23
CA LEU A 149 -11.71 4.20 -4.51
C LEU A 149 -10.48 3.40 -4.05
N LEU A 150 -10.65 2.16 -3.58
CA LEU A 150 -9.54 1.28 -3.20
C LEU A 150 -8.62 0.98 -4.40
N GLU A 151 -9.17 0.71 -5.58
CA GLU A 151 -8.37 0.48 -6.80
C GLU A 151 -7.69 1.78 -7.27
N THR A 152 -8.36 2.91 -7.17
CA THR A 152 -7.78 4.23 -7.46
C THR A 152 -6.59 4.52 -6.55
N ILE A 153 -6.75 4.36 -5.22
CA ILE A 153 -5.65 4.53 -4.25
C ILE A 153 -4.48 3.61 -4.59
N GLN A 154 -4.74 2.34 -4.88
CA GLN A 154 -3.70 1.37 -5.22
C GLN A 154 -2.90 1.79 -6.46
N SER A 155 -3.59 2.20 -7.52
CA SER A 155 -2.96 2.59 -8.79
C SER A 155 -2.18 3.90 -8.67
N GLU A 156 -2.74 4.89 -7.98
CA GLU A 156 -2.07 6.18 -7.77
C GLU A 156 -0.85 6.08 -6.85
N MET A 157 -0.92 5.28 -5.77
CA MET A 157 0.23 5.02 -4.92
C MET A 157 1.37 4.35 -5.71
N PHE A 158 1.05 3.37 -6.56
CA PHE A 158 2.02 2.73 -7.44
C PHE A 158 2.61 3.73 -8.44
N ALA A 159 1.77 4.55 -9.08
CA ALA A 159 2.21 5.54 -10.06
C ALA A 159 3.15 6.58 -9.44
N ARG A 160 2.84 7.08 -8.24
CA ARG A 160 3.72 8.02 -7.50
C ARG A 160 5.07 7.40 -7.17
N ALA A 161 5.08 6.17 -6.62
CA ALA A 161 6.32 5.46 -6.29
C ALA A 161 7.16 5.16 -7.53
N LYS A 162 6.50 4.75 -8.62
CA LYS A 162 7.15 4.52 -9.92
C LYS A 162 7.77 5.81 -10.48
N ALA A 163 7.02 6.90 -10.50
CA ALA A 163 7.50 8.19 -10.99
C ALA A 163 8.70 8.69 -10.17
N HIS A 164 8.64 8.56 -8.84
CA HIS A 164 9.76 8.91 -7.96
C HIS A 164 11.00 8.07 -8.28
N ARG A 165 10.86 6.75 -8.38
CA ARG A 165 11.97 5.85 -8.74
C ARG A 165 12.56 6.23 -10.11
N ASP A 166 11.71 6.41 -11.12
CA ASP A 166 12.15 6.66 -12.49
C ASP A 166 12.89 8.01 -12.62
N ALA A 167 12.49 9.01 -11.83
CA ALA A 167 13.18 10.30 -11.74
C ALA A 167 14.55 10.22 -11.04
N HIS A 168 14.84 9.13 -10.31
CA HIS A 168 16.08 8.91 -9.59
C HIS A 168 16.90 7.74 -10.17
N ILE A 169 16.74 7.43 -11.45
CA ILE A 169 17.60 6.49 -12.18
C ILE A 169 18.51 7.28 -13.09
N TYR A 170 19.81 7.06 -12.96
CA TYR A 170 20.86 7.75 -13.72
C TYR A 170 21.68 6.74 -14.51
N ASP A 171 22.13 7.12 -15.71
CA ASP A 171 23.03 6.31 -16.52
C ASP A 171 24.48 6.76 -16.33
N ALA A 172 25.39 5.79 -16.15
CA ALA A 172 26.82 6.01 -16.09
C ALA A 172 27.51 5.13 -17.16
N HIS A 173 28.29 5.75 -18.01
CA HIS A 173 28.99 5.08 -19.13
C HIS A 173 30.46 4.81 -18.84
N ASN A 174 30.99 5.39 -17.76
CA ASN A 174 32.37 5.20 -17.29
C ASN A 174 32.47 5.38 -15.78
N TYR A 175 33.63 5.01 -15.20
CA TYR A 175 33.84 5.05 -13.77
C TYR A 175 33.81 6.48 -13.18
N THR A 176 34.25 7.47 -13.95
CA THR A 176 34.24 8.88 -13.49
C THR A 176 32.81 9.39 -13.32
N GLU A 177 31.95 9.18 -14.31
CA GLU A 177 30.52 9.51 -14.22
C GLU A 177 29.84 8.76 -13.08
N PHE A 178 30.13 7.47 -12.93
CA PHE A 178 29.60 6.67 -11.82
C PHE A 178 29.95 7.29 -10.46
N THR A 179 31.22 7.64 -10.24
CA THR A 179 31.69 8.23 -8.99
C THR A 179 31.07 9.60 -8.73
N GLU A 180 30.92 10.43 -9.76
CA GLU A 180 30.24 11.72 -9.66
C GLU A 180 28.81 11.56 -9.24
N ILE A 181 28.06 10.66 -9.89
CA ILE A 181 26.64 10.42 -9.57
C ILE A 181 26.49 9.89 -8.14
N VAL A 182 27.30 8.90 -7.72
CA VAL A 182 27.26 8.36 -6.35
C VAL A 182 27.41 9.46 -5.30
N ASN A 183 28.31 10.43 -5.55
CA ASN A 183 28.62 11.48 -4.59
C ASN A 183 27.63 12.65 -4.60
N THR A 184 26.88 12.84 -5.70
CA THR A 184 26.08 14.06 -5.89
C THR A 184 24.59 13.84 -6.02
N LYS A 185 24.14 12.61 -6.40
CA LYS A 185 22.74 12.33 -6.72
C LYS A 185 22.24 11.09 -5.97
N PRO A 186 21.25 11.21 -5.08
CA PRO A 186 20.63 10.05 -4.45
C PRO A 186 19.81 9.27 -5.48
N GLY A 187 19.96 7.94 -5.55
CA GLY A 187 19.16 7.12 -6.45
C GLY A 187 19.83 5.84 -6.91
N PHE A 188 19.40 5.36 -8.06
CA PHE A 188 19.92 4.17 -8.71
C PHE A 188 20.80 4.54 -9.89
N ILE A 189 21.87 3.80 -10.10
CA ILE A 189 22.77 4.02 -11.22
C ILE A 189 22.75 2.79 -12.12
N ARG A 190 22.49 2.98 -13.41
CA ARG A 190 22.66 1.96 -14.44
C ARG A 190 24.04 2.11 -15.06
N GLY A 191 24.84 1.08 -14.98
CA GLY A 191 26.16 1.02 -15.60
C GLY A 191 26.40 -0.32 -16.28
N MET A 192 27.41 -0.37 -17.15
CA MET A 192 27.84 -1.62 -17.77
C MET A 192 28.65 -2.45 -16.76
N TRP A 193 28.38 -3.75 -16.74
CA TRP A 193 29.16 -4.69 -15.94
C TRP A 193 30.40 -5.17 -16.72
N CYS A 194 31.56 -5.05 -16.11
CA CYS A 194 32.84 -5.44 -16.76
C CYS A 194 33.04 -6.96 -16.86
N GLY A 195 32.26 -7.74 -16.12
CA GLY A 195 32.41 -9.20 -16.07
C GLY A 195 33.42 -9.72 -15.03
N ASP A 196 34.19 -8.85 -14.40
CA ASP A 196 35.12 -9.22 -13.32
C ASP A 196 34.36 -9.42 -12.01
N GLN A 197 34.83 -10.41 -11.20
CA GLN A 197 34.27 -10.72 -9.88
C GLN A 197 35.16 -10.18 -8.77
#